data_d5725d8a2cd4b80e1681f45f24581626
#
_entry.id   d5725d8a2cd4b80e1681f45f24581626
#
_cell.length_a   1.000
_cell.length_b   1.000
_cell.length_c   1.000
_cell.angle_alpha   90.00
_cell.angle_beta   90.00
_cell.angle_gamma   90.00
#
_symmetry.space_group_name_H-M   'P 1'
#
loop_
_entity.id
_entity.type
_entity.pdbx_description
1 polymer ?
#
loop_
_entity_poly.entity_id
_entity_poly.type
_entity_poly.pdbx_seq_one_letter_code
_entity_poly.pdbx_strand_id
1 'polypeptide(L)'
;MDPDSLVKLLIALFLVLLNGFFVAAEFSIVKVRYSQIQIKAAEGNTMAKQAESIIKNLDAYLSATQLGITLASLALGWVGESALHHIIEGIFHSLDIELAQTTVTTISVVCSFLLITIMHIVFGELVPKSIAIRKSEATTLFIAYPLHLFYNIFRPFIWLMNSLSNGFLKIIKIHPVSEHDIHSTEELQLLVKQSADSGEIEEENYEIIKNAFDFTDHNAKQIMIPRQNISSIDIEDDKEEIISQIMDSGYSRIPVYEGSIDNIIGIFYTKEIIREYIKSKGELTHEDLRGL
;
A
#
# COMPACT_ATOMS: atom_id res chain seq x y z
N MET A 1 -7.42 39.08 -35.48
CA MET A 1 -6.90 37.73 -35.22
C MET A 1 -7.50 36.83 -36.32
N ASP A 2 -6.66 36.25 -37.15
CA ASP A 2 -7.16 35.36 -38.19
C ASP A 2 -7.87 34.15 -37.58
N PRO A 3 -9.01 33.70 -38.15
CA PRO A 3 -9.74 32.53 -37.66
C PRO A 3 -8.86 31.29 -37.56
N ASP A 4 -7.88 31.15 -38.45
CA ASP A 4 -6.94 30.02 -38.46
C ASP A 4 -5.98 30.04 -37.25
N SER A 5 -5.50 31.21 -36.87
CA SER A 5 -4.64 31.40 -35.67
C SER A 5 -5.40 31.12 -34.38
N LEU A 6 -6.69 31.48 -34.29
CA LEU A 6 -7.54 31.19 -33.15
C LEU A 6 -7.75 29.67 -33.00
N VAL A 7 -8.03 28.96 -34.09
CA VAL A 7 -8.22 27.52 -34.09
C VAL A 7 -6.95 26.80 -33.63
N LYS A 8 -5.78 27.19 -34.13
CA LYS A 8 -4.49 26.63 -33.72
C LYS A 8 -4.21 26.85 -32.22
N LEU A 9 -4.53 28.05 -31.72
CA LEU A 9 -4.38 28.36 -30.30
C LEU A 9 -5.30 27.50 -29.43
N LEU A 10 -6.55 27.31 -29.83
CA LEU A 10 -7.49 26.43 -29.10
C LEU A 10 -7.04 24.98 -29.11
N ILE A 11 -6.50 24.50 -30.25
CA ILE A 11 -5.92 23.15 -30.32
C ILE A 11 -4.69 23.03 -29.40
N ALA A 12 -3.81 24.01 -29.42
CA ALA A 12 -2.64 24.01 -28.53
C ALA A 12 -3.05 23.98 -27.04
N LEU A 13 -4.02 24.82 -26.65
CA LEU A 13 -4.56 24.82 -25.30
C LEU A 13 -5.20 23.47 -24.94
N PHE A 14 -5.98 22.89 -25.83
CA PHE A 14 -6.57 21.57 -25.66
C PHE A 14 -5.48 20.49 -25.47
N LEU A 15 -4.40 20.54 -26.27
CA LEU A 15 -3.29 19.57 -26.13
C LEU A 15 -2.54 19.72 -24.82
N VAL A 16 -2.35 20.94 -24.30
CA VAL A 16 -1.78 21.17 -22.97
C VAL A 16 -2.67 20.55 -21.90
N LEU A 17 -3.99 20.75 -21.96
CA LEU A 17 -4.94 20.17 -21.02
C LEU A 17 -5.00 18.64 -21.14
N LEU A 18 -4.94 18.11 -22.35
CA LEU A 18 -4.90 16.68 -22.62
C LEU A 18 -3.64 16.04 -22.05
N ASN A 19 -2.49 16.70 -22.23
CA ASN A 19 -1.24 16.28 -21.59
C ASN A 19 -1.39 16.28 -20.06
N GLY A 20 -1.94 17.35 -19.50
CA GLY A 20 -2.22 17.44 -18.06
C GLY A 20 -3.16 16.35 -17.53
N PHE A 21 -4.17 15.97 -18.34
CA PHE A 21 -5.03 14.84 -18.01
C PHE A 21 -4.24 13.53 -17.87
N PHE A 22 -3.38 13.19 -18.84
CA PHE A 22 -2.58 11.97 -18.79
C PHE A 22 -1.53 12.00 -17.68
N VAL A 23 -0.90 13.14 -17.41
CA VAL A 23 0.03 13.31 -16.28
C VAL A 23 -0.71 13.15 -14.95
N ALA A 24 -1.89 13.76 -14.80
CA ALA A 24 -2.71 13.56 -13.61
C ALA A 24 -3.15 12.10 -13.44
N ALA A 25 -3.48 11.42 -14.54
CA ALA A 25 -3.83 10.00 -14.53
C ALA A 25 -2.65 9.16 -14.05
N GLU A 26 -1.48 9.31 -14.64
CA GLU A 26 -0.27 8.57 -14.26
C GLU A 26 0.04 8.71 -12.77
N PHE A 27 0.14 9.95 -12.28
CA PHE A 27 0.52 10.18 -10.88
C PHE A 27 -0.58 9.79 -9.88
N SER A 28 -1.84 9.90 -10.25
CA SER A 28 -2.93 9.53 -9.34
C SER A 28 -3.05 8.02 -9.15
N ILE A 29 -2.95 7.22 -10.24
CA ILE A 29 -3.06 5.75 -10.15
C ILE A 29 -1.87 5.12 -9.40
N VAL A 30 -0.68 5.74 -9.47
CA VAL A 30 0.50 5.30 -8.71
C VAL A 30 0.40 5.69 -7.23
N LYS A 31 -0.17 6.87 -6.94
CA LYS A 31 -0.19 7.44 -5.58
C LYS A 31 -1.37 6.98 -4.74
N VAL A 32 -2.47 6.61 -5.35
CA VAL A 32 -3.69 6.23 -4.62
C VAL A 32 -3.47 4.94 -3.83
N ARG A 33 -4.03 4.88 -2.61
CA ARG A 33 -4.02 3.65 -1.80
C ARG A 33 -5.06 2.67 -2.34
N TYR A 34 -4.64 1.48 -2.72
CA TYR A 34 -5.53 0.43 -3.23
C TYR A 34 -6.71 0.15 -2.27
N SER A 35 -6.45 0.10 -0.95
CA SER A 35 -7.47 -0.12 0.06
C SER A 35 -8.62 0.91 0.04
N GLN A 36 -8.31 2.19 -0.20
CA GLN A 36 -9.34 3.24 -0.29
C GLN A 36 -10.27 3.03 -1.49
N ILE A 37 -9.71 2.65 -2.64
CA ILE A 37 -10.49 2.35 -3.85
C ILE A 37 -11.32 1.08 -3.65
N GLN A 38 -10.76 0.05 -3.04
CA GLN A 38 -11.43 -1.23 -2.78
C GLN A 38 -12.65 -1.06 -1.86
N ILE A 39 -12.54 -0.27 -0.79
CA ILE A 39 -13.68 0.03 0.10
C ILE A 39 -14.82 0.66 -0.70
N LYS A 40 -14.55 1.70 -1.49
CA LYS A 40 -15.57 2.38 -2.30
C LYS A 40 -16.16 1.49 -3.41
N ALA A 41 -15.35 0.60 -3.97
CA ALA A 41 -15.83 -0.38 -4.95
C ALA A 41 -16.79 -1.40 -4.30
N ALA A 42 -16.51 -1.82 -3.07
CA ALA A 42 -17.38 -2.69 -2.27
C ALA A 42 -18.72 -1.99 -1.90
N GLU A 43 -18.69 -0.67 -1.67
CA GLU A 43 -19.89 0.16 -1.45
C GLU A 43 -20.76 0.34 -2.72
N GLY A 44 -20.32 -0.19 -3.86
CA GLY A 44 -21.08 -0.16 -5.11
C GLY A 44 -20.74 1.00 -6.05
N ASN A 45 -19.74 1.83 -5.74
CA ASN A 45 -19.32 2.93 -6.61
C ASN A 45 -18.74 2.41 -7.92
N THR A 46 -19.36 2.74 -9.04
CA THR A 46 -18.97 2.25 -10.38
C THR A 46 -17.62 2.82 -10.84
N MET A 47 -17.33 4.08 -10.49
CA MET A 47 -16.02 4.69 -10.80
C MET A 47 -14.91 4.00 -10.02
N ALA A 48 -15.16 3.63 -8.75
CA ALA A 48 -14.21 2.91 -7.94
C ALA A 48 -13.95 1.48 -8.46
N LYS A 49 -14.98 0.77 -8.92
CA LYS A 49 -14.81 -0.53 -9.58
C LYS A 49 -13.93 -0.44 -10.82
N GLN A 50 -14.13 0.61 -11.64
CA GLN A 50 -13.29 0.83 -12.80
C GLN A 50 -11.85 1.20 -12.40
N ALA A 51 -11.67 2.07 -11.40
CA ALA A 51 -10.37 2.44 -10.85
C ALA A 51 -9.64 1.22 -10.25
N GLU A 52 -10.35 0.34 -9.54
CA GLU A 52 -9.79 -0.91 -9.04
C GLU A 52 -9.25 -1.81 -10.15
N SER A 53 -9.98 -1.92 -11.27
CA SER A 53 -9.52 -2.66 -12.45
C SER A 53 -8.27 -2.05 -13.08
N ILE A 54 -8.17 -0.70 -13.07
CA ILE A 54 -6.99 0.01 -13.55
C ILE A 54 -5.78 -0.30 -12.67
N ILE A 55 -5.93 -0.19 -11.35
CA ILE A 55 -4.83 -0.40 -10.41
C ILE A 55 -4.35 -1.86 -10.42
N LYS A 56 -5.25 -2.82 -10.61
CA LYS A 56 -4.90 -4.25 -10.78
C LYS A 56 -4.08 -4.54 -12.05
N ASN A 57 -4.11 -3.65 -13.03
CA ASN A 57 -3.37 -3.80 -14.28
C ASN A 57 -2.47 -2.57 -14.51
N LEU A 58 -1.79 -2.14 -13.43
CA LEU A 58 -1.09 -0.85 -13.36
C LEU A 58 -0.13 -0.63 -14.53
N ASP A 59 0.73 -1.60 -14.86
CA ASP A 59 1.72 -1.51 -15.94
C ASP A 59 1.09 -1.20 -17.30
N ALA A 60 -0.04 -1.84 -17.61
CA ALA A 60 -0.73 -1.63 -18.87
C ALA A 60 -1.30 -0.21 -18.96
N TYR A 61 -1.82 0.32 -17.85
CA TYR A 61 -2.37 1.67 -17.80
C TYR A 61 -1.29 2.75 -17.71
N LEU A 62 -0.15 2.48 -17.07
CA LEU A 62 1.02 3.35 -17.12
C LEU A 62 1.56 3.48 -18.55
N SER A 63 1.61 2.38 -19.30
CA SER A 63 1.96 2.44 -20.72
C SER A 63 0.95 3.24 -21.54
N ALA A 64 -0.33 3.19 -21.19
CA ALA A 64 -1.36 3.99 -21.83
C ALA A 64 -1.20 5.49 -21.52
N THR A 65 -0.98 5.86 -20.27
CA THR A 65 -0.72 7.25 -19.88
C THR A 65 0.52 7.81 -20.57
N GLN A 66 1.61 7.03 -20.59
CA GLN A 66 2.85 7.39 -21.28
C GLN A 66 2.65 7.62 -22.77
N LEU A 67 1.87 6.75 -23.43
CA LEU A 67 1.48 6.95 -24.83
C LEU A 67 0.70 8.26 -25.02
N GLY A 68 -0.27 8.52 -24.14
CA GLY A 68 -1.09 9.73 -24.19
C GLY A 68 -0.26 11.00 -23.99
N ILE A 69 0.64 11.03 -23.01
CA ILE A 69 1.58 12.12 -22.76
C ILE A 69 2.44 12.37 -24.00
N THR A 70 3.01 11.31 -24.57
CA THR A 70 3.88 11.42 -25.74
C THR A 70 3.15 11.96 -26.95
N LEU A 71 1.95 11.45 -27.26
CA LEU A 71 1.14 11.91 -28.38
C LEU A 71 0.72 13.38 -28.21
N ALA A 72 0.26 13.76 -27.01
CA ALA A 72 -0.14 15.14 -26.72
C ALA A 72 1.03 16.10 -26.82
N SER A 73 2.20 15.74 -26.28
CA SER A 73 3.41 16.56 -26.30
C SER A 73 3.98 16.74 -27.72
N LEU A 74 4.03 15.67 -28.53
CA LEU A 74 4.46 15.75 -29.92
C LEU A 74 3.52 16.59 -30.76
N ALA A 75 2.19 16.40 -30.60
CA ALA A 75 1.20 17.20 -31.31
C ALA A 75 1.27 18.68 -30.89
N LEU A 76 1.47 18.96 -29.61
CA LEU A 76 1.67 20.31 -29.09
C LEU A 76 2.92 20.97 -29.70
N GLY A 77 4.04 20.25 -29.77
CA GLY A 77 5.27 20.74 -30.41
C GLY A 77 5.05 21.12 -31.86
N TRP A 78 4.25 20.34 -32.60
CA TRP A 78 3.97 20.60 -34.03
C TRP A 78 3.01 21.79 -34.23
N VAL A 79 1.90 21.85 -33.48
CA VAL A 79 0.85 22.86 -33.68
C VAL A 79 1.16 24.16 -32.93
N GLY A 80 1.78 24.04 -31.79
CA GLY A 80 1.93 25.14 -30.83
C GLY A 80 2.85 26.25 -31.32
N GLU A 81 4.00 25.90 -31.92
CA GLU A 81 4.92 26.90 -32.46
C GLU A 81 4.24 27.82 -33.49
N SER A 82 3.52 27.22 -34.44
CA SER A 82 2.83 27.97 -35.51
C SER A 82 1.67 28.82 -34.97
N ALA A 83 1.00 28.41 -33.87
CA ALA A 83 -0.13 29.13 -33.31
C ALA A 83 0.26 30.47 -32.68
N LEU A 84 1.35 30.50 -31.90
CA LEU A 84 1.79 31.71 -31.22
C LEU A 84 2.68 32.60 -32.07
N HIS A 85 3.42 32.05 -33.03
CA HIS A 85 4.26 32.82 -33.93
C HIS A 85 3.47 33.93 -34.65
N HIS A 86 2.34 33.61 -35.27
CA HIS A 86 1.48 34.58 -35.94
C HIS A 86 0.90 35.65 -35.02
N ILE A 87 0.61 35.27 -33.75
CA ILE A 87 0.07 36.23 -32.79
C ILE A 87 1.15 37.24 -32.39
N ILE A 88 2.37 36.77 -32.13
CA ILE A 88 3.49 37.64 -31.72
C ILE A 88 3.91 38.54 -32.90
N GLU A 89 3.98 38.00 -34.10
CA GLU A 89 4.26 38.78 -35.30
C GLU A 89 3.19 39.87 -35.54
N GLY A 90 1.91 39.56 -35.32
CA GLY A 90 0.81 40.51 -35.37
C GLY A 90 0.92 41.63 -34.33
N ILE A 91 1.45 41.34 -33.12
CA ILE A 91 1.71 42.34 -32.09
C ILE A 91 2.82 43.30 -32.54
N PHE A 92 3.94 42.79 -33.07
CA PHE A 92 5.00 43.66 -33.63
C PHE A 92 4.49 44.59 -34.71
N HIS A 93 3.63 44.06 -35.61
CA HIS A 93 3.02 44.85 -36.68
C HIS A 93 2.08 45.94 -36.13
N SER A 94 1.32 45.64 -35.08
CA SER A 94 0.39 46.62 -34.49
C SER A 94 1.06 47.72 -33.67
N LEU A 95 2.30 47.49 -33.24
CA LEU A 95 3.11 48.44 -32.46
C LEU A 95 3.99 49.33 -33.38
N ASP A 96 3.89 49.19 -34.70
CA ASP A 96 4.67 49.96 -35.69
C ASP A 96 6.21 49.91 -35.48
N ILE A 97 6.69 48.71 -35.01
CA ILE A 97 8.11 48.52 -34.74
C ILE A 97 8.82 48.19 -36.05
N GLU A 98 9.56 49.14 -36.61
CA GLU A 98 10.38 49.00 -37.82
C GLU A 98 11.65 48.17 -37.55
N LEU A 99 11.52 46.86 -37.51
CA LEU A 99 12.65 45.92 -37.47
C LEU A 99 12.72 45.16 -38.81
N ALA A 100 13.92 44.68 -39.14
CA ALA A 100 14.06 43.79 -40.31
C ALA A 100 13.16 42.54 -40.12
N GLN A 101 12.46 42.12 -41.16
CA GLN A 101 11.48 41.01 -41.12
C GLN A 101 12.11 39.72 -40.52
N THR A 102 13.37 39.44 -40.88
CA THR A 102 14.12 38.30 -40.32
C THR A 102 14.28 38.37 -38.81
N THR A 103 14.48 39.57 -38.27
CA THR A 103 14.61 39.79 -36.80
C THR A 103 13.27 39.58 -36.09
N VAL A 104 12.19 40.12 -36.63
CA VAL A 104 10.82 39.94 -36.11
C VAL A 104 10.46 38.46 -36.09
N THR A 105 10.68 37.74 -37.19
CA THR A 105 10.41 36.31 -37.28
C THR A 105 11.22 35.51 -36.25
N THR A 106 12.52 35.77 -36.11
CA THR A 106 13.38 35.07 -35.16
C THR A 106 12.91 35.29 -33.70
N ILE A 107 12.63 36.54 -33.35
CA ILE A 107 12.13 36.88 -32.00
C ILE A 107 10.77 36.20 -31.73
N SER A 108 9.87 36.24 -32.72
CA SER A 108 8.53 35.63 -32.63
C SER A 108 8.62 34.12 -32.43
N VAL A 109 9.49 33.41 -33.14
CA VAL A 109 9.70 31.98 -32.97
C VAL A 109 10.25 31.65 -31.56
N VAL A 110 11.28 32.36 -31.13
CA VAL A 110 11.90 32.13 -29.79
C VAL A 110 10.89 32.43 -28.65
N CYS A 111 10.18 33.57 -28.75
CA CYS A 111 9.17 33.90 -27.73
C CYS A 111 8.02 32.91 -27.73
N SER A 112 7.54 32.47 -28.90
CA SER A 112 6.48 31.45 -29.04
C SER A 112 6.90 30.14 -28.40
N PHE A 113 8.11 29.67 -28.69
CA PHE A 113 8.66 28.45 -28.15
C PHE A 113 8.77 28.52 -26.62
N LEU A 114 9.32 29.61 -26.07
CA LEU A 114 9.44 29.81 -24.63
C LEU A 114 8.07 29.86 -23.95
N LEU A 115 7.11 30.58 -24.49
CA LEU A 115 5.78 30.69 -23.92
C LEU A 115 5.05 29.35 -23.87
N ILE A 116 5.08 28.60 -25.00
CA ILE A 116 4.48 27.27 -25.07
C ILE A 116 5.18 26.30 -24.11
N THR A 117 6.50 26.35 -24.06
CA THR A 117 7.26 25.50 -23.13
C THR A 117 6.86 25.78 -21.67
N ILE A 118 6.75 27.05 -21.28
CA ILE A 118 6.30 27.42 -19.94
C ILE A 118 4.86 26.93 -19.69
N MET A 119 3.95 27.17 -20.62
CA MET A 119 2.56 26.70 -20.50
C MET A 119 2.48 25.18 -20.41
N HIS A 120 3.22 24.46 -21.23
CA HIS A 120 3.27 23.01 -21.21
C HIS A 120 3.81 22.48 -19.88
N ILE A 121 4.95 23.00 -19.41
CA ILE A 121 5.53 22.56 -18.14
C ILE A 121 4.59 22.88 -16.97
N VAL A 122 4.04 24.10 -16.90
CA VAL A 122 3.22 24.50 -15.74
C VAL A 122 1.85 23.81 -15.77
N PHE A 123 1.09 23.98 -16.86
CA PHE A 123 -0.30 23.51 -16.95
C PHE A 123 -0.42 22.08 -17.48
N GLY A 124 0.52 21.63 -18.28
CA GLY A 124 0.56 20.27 -18.81
C GLY A 124 1.23 19.25 -17.89
N GLU A 125 2.08 19.70 -16.92
CA GLU A 125 2.83 18.76 -16.08
C GLU A 125 2.78 19.11 -14.57
N LEU A 126 3.31 20.27 -14.13
CA LEU A 126 3.50 20.56 -12.71
C LEU A 126 2.19 20.67 -11.94
N VAL A 127 1.22 21.42 -12.45
CA VAL A 127 -0.08 21.62 -11.79
C VAL A 127 -0.89 20.31 -11.75
N PRO A 128 -1.09 19.58 -12.86
CA PRO A 128 -1.78 18.28 -12.85
C PRO A 128 -1.14 17.26 -11.93
N LYS A 129 0.18 17.13 -11.94
CA LYS A 129 0.95 16.27 -11.04
C LYS A 129 0.71 16.63 -9.58
N SER A 130 0.76 17.93 -9.24
CA SER A 130 0.53 18.39 -7.87
C SER A 130 -0.89 18.08 -7.38
N ILE A 131 -1.90 18.24 -8.25
CA ILE A 131 -3.29 17.89 -7.95
C ILE A 131 -3.43 16.37 -7.73
N ALA A 132 -2.86 15.57 -8.63
CA ALA A 132 -2.91 14.12 -8.57
C ALA A 132 -2.28 13.56 -7.29
N ILE A 133 -1.14 14.11 -6.85
CA ILE A 133 -0.48 13.69 -5.61
C ILE A 133 -1.30 14.09 -4.38
N ARG A 134 -1.85 15.31 -4.33
CA ARG A 134 -2.58 15.83 -3.17
C ARG A 134 -3.99 15.26 -3.03
N LYS A 135 -4.65 14.94 -4.14
CA LYS A 135 -6.03 14.44 -4.21
C LYS A 135 -6.10 13.17 -5.04
N SER A 136 -5.18 12.22 -4.79
CA SER A 136 -5.01 11.01 -5.60
C SER A 136 -6.30 10.22 -5.77
N GLU A 137 -7.07 10.01 -4.71
CA GLU A 137 -8.33 9.26 -4.74
C GLU A 137 -9.37 9.91 -5.67
N ALA A 138 -9.67 11.20 -5.44
CA ALA A 138 -10.65 11.91 -6.26
C ALA A 138 -10.24 11.99 -7.72
N THR A 139 -8.95 12.20 -7.98
CA THR A 139 -8.38 12.25 -9.33
C THR A 139 -8.49 10.89 -10.01
N THR A 140 -8.12 9.79 -9.31
CA THR A 140 -8.21 8.42 -9.84
C THR A 140 -9.64 8.06 -10.21
N LEU A 141 -10.61 8.39 -9.37
CA LEU A 141 -12.03 8.16 -9.68
C LEU A 141 -12.49 8.94 -10.92
N PHE A 142 -12.10 10.21 -11.01
CA PHE A 142 -12.48 11.07 -12.14
C PHE A 142 -11.91 10.57 -13.47
N ILE A 143 -10.64 10.13 -13.49
CA ILE A 143 -9.95 9.70 -14.73
C ILE A 143 -10.28 8.27 -15.14
N ALA A 144 -10.87 7.45 -14.26
CA ALA A 144 -11.01 6.01 -14.47
C ALA A 144 -11.70 5.65 -15.80
N TYR A 145 -12.85 6.24 -16.10
CA TYR A 145 -13.56 5.95 -17.35
C TYR A 145 -12.85 6.49 -18.60
N PRO A 146 -12.45 7.76 -18.66
CA PRO A 146 -11.76 8.29 -19.84
C PRO A 146 -10.45 7.54 -20.14
N LEU A 147 -9.67 7.22 -19.10
CA LEU A 147 -8.43 6.46 -19.25
C LEU A 147 -8.70 5.04 -19.76
N HIS A 148 -9.73 4.37 -19.21
CA HIS A 148 -10.11 3.03 -19.66
C HIS A 148 -10.56 3.04 -21.13
N LEU A 149 -11.33 4.05 -21.56
CA LEU A 149 -11.72 4.22 -22.95
C LEU A 149 -10.50 4.38 -23.85
N PHE A 150 -9.58 5.25 -23.47
CA PHE A 150 -8.33 5.46 -24.20
C PHE A 150 -7.51 4.16 -24.29
N TYR A 151 -7.34 3.44 -23.18
CA TYR A 151 -6.65 2.15 -23.16
C TYR A 151 -7.26 1.17 -24.14
N ASN A 152 -8.59 1.03 -24.18
CA ASN A 152 -9.27 0.08 -25.06
C ASN A 152 -9.07 0.43 -26.55
N ILE A 153 -9.08 1.72 -26.89
CA ILE A 153 -8.84 2.18 -28.27
C ILE A 153 -7.40 1.89 -28.71
N PHE A 154 -6.43 2.16 -27.82
CA PHE A 154 -5.01 2.02 -28.13
C PHE A 154 -4.41 0.68 -27.68
N ARG A 155 -5.22 -0.26 -27.19
CA ARG A 155 -4.79 -1.56 -26.68
C ARG A 155 -3.82 -2.32 -27.60
N PRO A 156 -4.05 -2.45 -28.92
CA PRO A 156 -3.11 -3.17 -29.79
C PRO A 156 -1.74 -2.49 -29.85
N PHE A 157 -1.70 -1.16 -29.82
CA PHE A 157 -0.45 -0.40 -29.85
C PHE A 157 0.29 -0.50 -28.52
N ILE A 158 -0.42 -0.38 -27.40
CA ILE A 158 0.13 -0.55 -26.03
C ILE A 158 0.69 -1.95 -25.85
N TRP A 159 -0.03 -2.98 -26.33
CA TRP A 159 0.46 -4.35 -26.30
C TRP A 159 1.77 -4.51 -27.10
N LEU A 160 1.86 -3.92 -28.28
CA LEU A 160 3.07 -3.94 -29.10
C LEU A 160 4.26 -3.31 -28.36
N MET A 161 4.05 -2.10 -27.79
CA MET A 161 5.09 -1.38 -27.03
C MET A 161 5.58 -2.19 -25.82
N ASN A 162 4.64 -2.75 -25.03
CA ASN A 162 4.97 -3.57 -23.87
C ASN A 162 5.70 -4.85 -24.28
N SER A 163 5.31 -5.47 -25.39
CA SER A 163 5.97 -6.66 -25.91
C SER A 163 7.41 -6.37 -26.33
N LEU A 164 7.65 -5.24 -26.98
CA LEU A 164 8.99 -4.79 -27.35
C LEU A 164 9.84 -4.48 -26.12
N SER A 165 9.29 -3.75 -25.15
CA SER A 165 9.96 -3.43 -23.88
C SER A 165 10.35 -4.69 -23.10
N ASN A 166 9.39 -5.61 -22.90
CA ASN A 166 9.61 -6.87 -22.21
C ASN A 166 10.62 -7.77 -22.96
N GLY A 167 10.61 -7.74 -24.30
CA GLY A 167 11.62 -8.42 -25.14
C GLY A 167 13.02 -7.88 -24.86
N PHE A 168 13.15 -6.57 -24.75
CA PHE A 168 14.42 -5.90 -24.43
C PHE A 168 14.89 -6.25 -23.01
N LEU A 169 13.99 -6.21 -22.00
CA LEU A 169 14.29 -6.58 -20.62
C LEU A 169 14.78 -8.03 -20.50
N LYS A 170 14.20 -8.97 -21.28
CA LYS A 170 14.68 -10.36 -21.34
C LYS A 170 16.10 -10.48 -21.86
N ILE A 171 16.50 -9.66 -22.84
CA ILE A 171 17.88 -9.65 -23.39
C ILE A 171 18.88 -9.25 -22.30
N ILE A 172 18.52 -8.25 -21.45
CA ILE A 172 19.36 -7.79 -20.33
C ILE A 172 19.20 -8.67 -19.06
N LYS A 173 18.43 -9.76 -19.14
CA LYS A 173 18.17 -10.70 -18.02
C LYS A 173 17.47 -10.09 -16.81
N ILE A 174 16.70 -9.03 -17.01
CA ILE A 174 15.83 -8.47 -15.97
C ILE A 174 14.47 -9.20 -16.06
N HIS A 175 14.10 -9.86 -14.98
CA HIS A 175 12.77 -10.50 -14.88
C HIS A 175 11.76 -9.50 -14.35
N PRO A 176 10.52 -9.51 -14.84
CA PRO A 176 9.46 -8.69 -14.26
C PRO A 176 9.26 -9.08 -12.79
N VAL A 177 9.16 -8.09 -11.92
CA VAL A 177 8.80 -8.29 -10.52
C VAL A 177 7.32 -8.70 -10.49
N SER A 178 7.00 -9.81 -9.83
CA SER A 178 5.61 -10.21 -9.63
C SER A 178 4.93 -9.21 -8.68
N GLU A 179 3.78 -8.67 -9.07
CA GLU A 179 3.03 -7.60 -8.38
C GLU A 179 2.46 -7.96 -6.99
N HIS A 180 2.84 -9.08 -6.42
CA HIS A 180 2.47 -9.43 -5.05
C HIS A 180 3.69 -9.20 -4.16
N ASP A 181 3.88 -7.96 -3.73
CA ASP A 181 4.70 -7.65 -2.57
C ASP A 181 4.01 -8.29 -1.35
N ILE A 182 4.35 -9.57 -1.11
CA ILE A 182 4.02 -10.22 0.15
C ILE A 182 4.93 -9.53 1.18
N HIS A 183 4.34 -8.65 1.98
CA HIS A 183 5.06 -8.00 3.06
C HIS A 183 5.61 -9.05 4.03
N SER A 184 6.87 -8.91 4.41
CA SER A 184 7.45 -9.75 5.45
C SER A 184 6.81 -9.44 6.81
N THR A 185 6.97 -10.33 7.78
CA THR A 185 6.45 -10.12 9.14
C THR A 185 7.01 -8.84 9.76
N GLU A 186 8.30 -8.56 9.54
CA GLU A 186 8.98 -7.35 10.01
C GLU A 186 8.41 -6.08 9.36
N GLU A 187 8.09 -6.16 8.08
CA GLU A 187 7.48 -5.04 7.34
C GLU A 187 6.06 -4.76 7.85
N LEU A 188 5.28 -5.80 8.11
CA LEU A 188 3.95 -5.66 8.71
C LEU A 188 4.04 -5.05 10.12
N GLN A 189 4.99 -5.46 10.96
CA GLN A 189 5.24 -4.86 12.28
C GLN A 189 5.56 -3.37 12.16
N LEU A 190 6.40 -2.99 11.19
CA LEU A 190 6.74 -1.59 10.94
C LEU A 190 5.52 -0.76 10.51
N LEU A 191 4.66 -1.29 9.63
CA LEU A 191 3.44 -0.63 9.20
C LEU A 191 2.44 -0.42 10.34
N VAL A 192 2.28 -1.43 11.21
CA VAL A 192 1.43 -1.34 12.41
C VAL A 192 1.97 -0.28 13.38
N LYS A 193 3.28 -0.25 13.60
CA LYS A 193 3.93 0.78 14.42
C LYS A 193 3.72 2.19 13.87
N GLN A 194 3.93 2.39 12.57
CA GLN A 194 3.67 3.68 11.92
C GLN A 194 2.20 4.12 12.06
N SER A 195 1.28 3.18 12.02
CA SER A 195 -0.15 3.46 12.19
C SER A 195 -0.49 3.84 13.64
N ALA A 196 0.20 3.26 14.63
CA ALA A 196 0.09 3.66 16.03
C ALA A 196 0.71 5.05 16.27
N ASP A 197 1.91 5.30 15.76
CA ASP A 197 2.60 6.60 15.86
C ASP A 197 1.78 7.74 15.22
N SER A 198 0.96 7.44 14.22
CA SER A 198 0.07 8.41 13.57
C SER A 198 -1.30 8.56 14.27
N GLY A 199 -1.59 7.77 15.31
CA GLY A 199 -2.85 7.80 16.05
C GLY A 199 -4.03 7.05 15.39
N GLU A 200 -3.79 6.33 14.30
CA GLU A 200 -4.80 5.49 13.62
C GLU A 200 -5.08 4.16 14.37
N ILE A 201 -4.12 3.72 15.18
CA ILE A 201 -4.21 2.56 16.06
C ILE A 201 -3.96 3.03 17.49
N GLU A 202 -4.85 2.69 18.41
CA GLU A 202 -4.67 2.96 19.84
C GLU A 202 -3.50 2.14 20.41
N GLU A 203 -2.77 2.73 21.36
CA GLU A 203 -1.57 2.11 21.97
C GLU A 203 -1.85 0.71 22.56
N GLU A 204 -3.02 0.54 23.18
CA GLU A 204 -3.43 -0.77 23.75
C GLU A 204 -3.58 -1.85 22.64
N ASN A 205 -4.15 -1.48 21.51
CA ASN A 205 -4.29 -2.38 20.35
C ASN A 205 -2.94 -2.68 19.71
N TYR A 206 -2.05 -1.69 19.64
CA TYR A 206 -0.68 -1.89 19.14
C TYR A 206 0.09 -2.91 19.97
N GLU A 207 0.04 -2.81 21.31
CA GLU A 207 0.70 -3.78 22.21
C GLU A 207 0.18 -5.21 22.01
N ILE A 208 -1.13 -5.38 21.80
CA ILE A 208 -1.73 -6.70 21.54
C ILE A 208 -1.19 -7.27 20.21
N ILE A 209 -1.19 -6.48 19.15
CA ILE A 209 -0.73 -6.92 17.82
C ILE A 209 0.76 -7.26 17.86
N LYS A 210 1.57 -6.42 18.50
CA LYS A 210 3.01 -6.64 18.69
C LYS A 210 3.26 -7.97 19.42
N ASN A 211 2.58 -8.19 20.54
CA ASN A 211 2.71 -9.42 21.31
C ASN A 211 2.28 -10.66 20.52
N ALA A 212 1.30 -10.53 19.60
CA ALA A 212 0.91 -11.62 18.71
C ALA A 212 2.01 -11.99 17.70
N PHE A 213 2.76 -11.03 17.18
CA PHE A 213 3.93 -11.30 16.35
C PHE A 213 5.06 -11.94 17.13
N ASP A 214 5.37 -11.40 18.33
CA ASP A 214 6.45 -11.91 19.18
C ASP A 214 6.15 -13.35 19.66
N PHE A 215 4.87 -13.71 19.80
CA PHE A 215 4.45 -15.05 20.25
C PHE A 215 4.93 -16.17 19.31
N THR A 216 4.98 -15.93 18.00
CA THR A 216 5.40 -16.94 17.02
C THR A 216 6.89 -17.27 17.10
N ASP A 217 7.69 -16.39 17.66
CA ASP A 217 9.14 -16.56 17.81
C ASP A 217 9.53 -17.24 19.10
N HIS A 218 8.57 -17.43 20.03
CA HIS A 218 8.82 -18.10 21.31
C HIS A 218 8.85 -19.63 21.15
N ASN A 219 9.84 -20.24 21.78
CA ASN A 219 9.92 -21.69 21.87
C ASN A 219 9.68 -22.15 23.32
N ALA A 220 9.40 -23.44 23.51
CA ALA A 220 9.10 -24.02 24.83
C ALA A 220 10.20 -23.72 25.86
N LYS A 221 11.46 -23.67 25.45
CA LYS A 221 12.59 -23.38 26.32
C LYS A 221 12.53 -21.99 26.96
N GLN A 222 11.95 -21.00 26.26
CA GLN A 222 11.86 -19.60 26.73
C GLN A 222 10.75 -19.43 27.78
N ILE A 223 9.68 -20.23 27.70
CA ILE A 223 8.53 -20.16 28.61
C ILE A 223 8.56 -21.25 29.68
N MET A 224 9.49 -22.21 29.58
CA MET A 224 9.63 -23.32 30.49
C MET A 224 10.05 -22.83 31.90
N ILE A 225 9.36 -23.30 32.93
CA ILE A 225 9.77 -23.11 34.32
C ILE A 225 10.97 -24.00 34.61
N PRO A 226 12.11 -23.46 35.08
CA PRO A 226 13.24 -24.26 35.45
C PRO A 226 12.87 -25.24 36.58
N ARG A 227 13.45 -26.44 36.55
CA ARG A 227 13.18 -27.51 37.51
C ARG A 227 13.17 -27.06 38.99
N GLN A 228 14.10 -26.19 39.37
CA GLN A 228 14.23 -25.67 40.73
C GLN A 228 13.05 -24.84 41.21
N ASN A 229 12.25 -24.32 40.27
CA ASN A 229 11.12 -23.44 40.55
C ASN A 229 9.76 -24.15 40.33
N ILE A 230 9.77 -25.45 40.01
CA ILE A 230 8.54 -26.22 39.84
C ILE A 230 7.96 -26.50 41.24
N SER A 231 6.72 -26.04 41.46
CA SER A 231 5.94 -26.45 42.63
C SER A 231 5.42 -27.86 42.37
N SER A 232 5.92 -28.82 43.14
CA SER A 232 5.59 -30.25 43.01
C SER A 232 5.41 -30.89 44.38
N ILE A 233 4.74 -32.03 44.44
CA ILE A 233 4.39 -32.73 45.68
C ILE A 233 5.04 -34.12 45.66
N ASP A 234 5.64 -34.52 46.79
CA ASP A 234 6.04 -35.91 46.97
C ASP A 234 4.83 -36.74 47.40
N ILE A 235 4.57 -37.83 46.70
CA ILE A 235 3.46 -38.74 47.04
C ILE A 235 3.73 -39.49 48.35
N GLU A 236 4.98 -39.55 48.78
CA GLU A 236 5.40 -40.21 50.04
C GLU A 236 5.22 -39.32 51.29
N ASP A 237 4.96 -37.99 51.11
CA ASP A 237 4.68 -37.09 52.24
C ASP A 237 3.37 -37.48 52.94
N ASP A 238 3.21 -37.03 54.20
CA ASP A 238 1.98 -37.26 54.95
C ASP A 238 0.78 -36.61 54.22
N LYS A 239 -0.36 -37.31 54.20
CA LYS A 239 -1.57 -36.88 53.47
C LYS A 239 -2.05 -35.49 53.89
N GLU A 240 -1.96 -35.14 55.19
CA GLU A 240 -2.31 -33.82 55.69
C GLU A 240 -1.42 -32.74 55.11
N GLU A 241 -0.12 -33.03 54.96
CA GLU A 241 0.85 -32.15 54.36
C GLU A 241 0.59 -31.99 52.85
N ILE A 242 0.30 -33.07 52.13
CA ILE A 242 -0.08 -33.07 50.72
C ILE A 242 -1.30 -32.17 50.51
N ILE A 243 -2.36 -32.33 51.29
CA ILE A 243 -3.58 -31.53 51.18
C ILE A 243 -3.31 -30.06 51.49
N SER A 244 -2.50 -29.74 52.51
CA SER A 244 -2.10 -28.38 52.84
C SER A 244 -1.32 -27.74 51.69
N GLN A 245 -0.33 -28.43 51.14
CA GLN A 245 0.46 -27.95 50.00
C GLN A 245 -0.42 -27.68 48.78
N ILE A 246 -1.41 -28.53 48.47
CA ILE A 246 -2.34 -28.34 47.38
C ILE A 246 -3.17 -27.08 47.59
N MET A 247 -3.71 -26.86 48.79
CA MET A 247 -4.56 -25.72 49.13
C MET A 247 -3.78 -24.38 49.08
N ASP A 248 -2.54 -24.40 49.52
CA ASP A 248 -1.70 -23.21 49.61
C ASP A 248 -1.00 -22.87 48.28
N SER A 249 -0.87 -23.85 47.38
CA SER A 249 -0.10 -23.68 46.14
C SER A 249 -0.69 -22.66 45.16
N GLY A 250 -2.02 -22.50 45.14
CA GLY A 250 -2.75 -21.69 44.18
C GLY A 250 -2.75 -22.22 42.73
N TYR A 251 -2.10 -23.34 42.45
CA TYR A 251 -2.02 -23.95 41.13
C TYR A 251 -3.19 -24.90 40.84
N SER A 252 -3.66 -24.91 39.62
CA SER A 252 -4.72 -25.84 39.17
C SER A 252 -4.21 -27.24 38.85
N ARG A 253 -2.91 -27.39 38.58
CA ARG A 253 -2.23 -28.63 38.22
C ARG A 253 -0.88 -28.66 38.90
N ILE A 254 -0.60 -29.70 39.67
CA ILE A 254 0.63 -29.82 40.43
C ILE A 254 1.28 -31.16 40.07
N PRO A 255 2.52 -31.18 39.55
CA PRO A 255 3.26 -32.40 39.31
C PRO A 255 3.48 -33.19 40.62
N VAL A 256 3.31 -34.50 40.54
CA VAL A 256 3.52 -35.41 41.65
C VAL A 256 4.73 -36.28 41.33
N TYR A 257 5.62 -36.40 42.28
CA TYR A 257 6.81 -37.25 42.15
C TYR A 257 6.92 -38.25 43.32
N GLU A 258 7.74 -39.27 43.15
CA GLU A 258 8.02 -40.30 44.17
C GLU A 258 9.51 -40.34 44.46
N GLY A 259 9.89 -39.89 45.65
CA GLY A 259 11.25 -39.91 46.18
C GLY A 259 12.22 -38.90 45.50
N SER A 260 12.03 -38.57 44.23
CA SER A 260 12.83 -37.58 43.51
C SER A 260 11.99 -36.83 42.50
N ILE A 261 12.18 -35.50 42.45
CA ILE A 261 11.51 -34.62 41.50
C ILE A 261 11.77 -34.99 40.01
N ASP A 262 12.76 -35.85 39.74
CA ASP A 262 13.01 -36.42 38.42
C ASP A 262 12.10 -37.61 38.11
N ASN A 263 11.45 -38.17 39.09
CA ASN A 263 10.56 -39.31 38.97
C ASN A 263 9.10 -38.83 39.07
N ILE A 264 8.65 -38.07 38.07
CA ILE A 264 7.25 -37.60 38.02
C ILE A 264 6.36 -38.80 37.70
N ILE A 265 5.42 -39.10 38.58
CA ILE A 265 4.46 -40.21 38.45
C ILE A 265 3.09 -39.76 37.93
N GLY A 266 2.76 -38.46 38.07
CA GLY A 266 1.46 -37.94 37.64
C GLY A 266 1.30 -36.44 37.84
N ILE A 267 0.07 -35.98 37.71
CA ILE A 267 -0.32 -34.57 37.91
C ILE A 267 -1.60 -34.55 38.74
N PHE A 268 -1.56 -33.90 39.91
CA PHE A 268 -2.78 -33.60 40.64
C PHE A 268 -3.56 -32.46 40.04
N TYR A 269 -4.83 -32.70 39.83
CA TYR A 269 -5.81 -31.65 39.49
C TYR A 269 -6.45 -31.15 40.80
N THR A 270 -6.07 -29.94 41.22
CA THR A 270 -6.54 -29.34 42.49
C THR A 270 -8.05 -29.43 42.67
N LYS A 271 -8.83 -29.22 41.62
CA LYS A 271 -10.31 -29.32 41.68
C LYS A 271 -10.79 -30.75 41.95
N GLU A 272 -10.11 -31.77 41.46
CA GLU A 272 -10.48 -33.16 41.65
C GLU A 272 -10.13 -33.61 43.05
N ILE A 273 -8.94 -33.26 43.53
CA ILE A 273 -8.53 -33.53 44.89
C ILE A 273 -9.50 -32.89 45.90
N ILE A 274 -9.82 -31.60 45.72
CA ILE A 274 -10.76 -30.92 46.64
C ILE A 274 -12.14 -31.57 46.58
N ARG A 275 -12.61 -32.00 45.42
CA ARG A 275 -13.91 -32.70 45.29
C ARG A 275 -13.93 -34.00 46.05
N GLU A 276 -12.91 -34.84 45.91
CA GLU A 276 -12.83 -36.11 46.59
C GLU A 276 -12.60 -35.93 48.10
N TYR A 277 -11.80 -34.93 48.53
CA TYR A 277 -11.63 -34.56 49.93
C TYR A 277 -12.95 -34.19 50.62
N ILE A 278 -13.79 -33.42 49.92
CA ILE A 278 -15.12 -33.05 50.44
C ILE A 278 -16.05 -34.27 50.50
N LYS A 279 -16.04 -35.13 49.48
CA LYS A 279 -16.88 -36.34 49.43
C LYS A 279 -16.52 -37.34 50.52
N SER A 280 -15.23 -37.54 50.74
CA SER A 280 -14.71 -38.43 51.77
C SER A 280 -14.79 -37.86 53.20
N LYS A 281 -15.33 -36.63 53.36
CA LYS A 281 -15.38 -35.87 54.62
C LYS A 281 -14.01 -35.69 55.27
N GLY A 282 -12.96 -35.58 54.44
CA GLY A 282 -11.59 -35.42 54.87
C GLY A 282 -10.82 -36.74 55.09
N GLU A 283 -11.42 -37.88 54.85
CA GLU A 283 -10.80 -39.22 55.02
C GLU A 283 -10.24 -39.78 53.70
N LEU A 284 -9.42 -38.97 52.97
CA LEU A 284 -8.67 -39.47 51.82
C LEU A 284 -7.50 -40.36 52.29
N THR A 285 -7.30 -41.49 51.63
CA THR A 285 -6.15 -42.37 51.86
C THR A 285 -5.05 -42.08 50.82
N HIS A 286 -3.81 -42.53 51.09
CA HIS A 286 -2.73 -42.45 50.08
C HIS A 286 -3.04 -43.23 48.81
N GLU A 287 -3.83 -44.31 48.93
CA GLU A 287 -4.26 -45.11 47.78
C GLU A 287 -5.27 -44.35 46.91
N ASP A 288 -6.16 -43.59 47.55
CA ASP A 288 -7.06 -42.68 46.83
C ASP A 288 -6.30 -41.56 46.09
N LEU A 289 -5.27 -40.96 46.71
CA LEU A 289 -4.42 -39.97 46.12
C LEU A 289 -3.61 -40.48 44.92
N ARG A 290 -3.16 -41.75 44.98
CA ARG A 290 -2.47 -42.39 43.85
C ARG A 290 -3.42 -42.72 42.68
N GLY A 291 -4.70 -42.80 42.92
CA GLY A 291 -5.72 -43.11 41.94
C GLY A 291 -6.31 -41.87 41.21
N LEU A 292 -6.01 -40.68 41.73
CA LEU A 292 -6.44 -39.38 41.19
C LEU A 292 -5.38 -38.78 40.29
#